data_ca9742c1c21c7356419dfe4bce7dce09
#
_entry.id   ca9742c1c21c7356419dfe4bce7dce09
#
_cell.length_a   1.000
_cell.length_b   1.000
_cell.length_c   1.000
_cell.angle_alpha   90.00
_cell.angle_beta   90.00
_cell.angle_gamma   90.00
#
_symmetry.space_group_name_H-M   'P 1'
#
loop_
_entity.id
_entity.type
_entity.pdbx_description
1 polymer ?
#
loop_
_entity_poly.entity_id
_entity_poly.type
_entity_poly.pdbx_seq_one_letter_code
_entity_poly.pdbx_strand_id
1 'polypeptide(L)'
;MSLEALNKRVETDLSYLSFRKPTEVQPITPKSGHIYDVIIIGGGQSGLGTAFGLLRERVSNILVIDENHSGLEGPWETYARMITLRTPKNLTSIDLGIPSLTFQAWWEAQFGSEGWEALDKIPRGDWMNYLRWYRNILNLPVANEIKLTLIEPIETGIHRLHIEGNGAACPILMARKVILATGIQGGGEWHVPPMISEKLPLHLYSHTSQAIDFTKLKNKKVAVLGGGASAFDNANYALSKGVAEAHVFVRRKELPRINPIRQMEASGMIERFNALSDAEKYAVMAHFFEYNQPPTNDTFGRASSWPGFYLHVHAPWLDVEGNHDKAVVTTPQGTFTFDYLIISTGLLTDPALRPELQLVEKHIARWSDHYKAPHEIANPVLDAHPYLSNGFAFSSRDKGGQKMVYGLFAFNYSALISCGISASALSGLKYAIPKLVSEVANQLFIDNRHENLTNFFDYDEPEFVGNWSKDNNQVKTI
;
A
#
# COMPACT_ATOMS: atom_id res chain seq x y z
N MET A 1 25.57 12.06 -14.53
CA MET A 1 25.99 11.95 -13.11
C MET A 1 26.13 10.46 -12.82
N SER A 2 27.17 9.99 -12.13
CA SER A 2 27.24 8.56 -11.71
C SER A 2 26.35 8.31 -10.48
N LEU A 3 26.05 7.03 -10.20
CA LEU A 3 25.30 6.66 -9.00
C LEU A 3 26.02 7.08 -7.71
N GLU A 4 27.36 7.02 -7.69
CA GLU A 4 28.15 7.50 -6.56
C GLU A 4 28.00 9.01 -6.35
N ALA A 5 28.00 9.80 -7.43
CA ALA A 5 27.78 11.23 -7.36
C ALA A 5 26.35 11.57 -6.91
N LEU A 6 25.36 10.78 -7.33
CA LEU A 6 24.00 10.90 -6.83
C LEU A 6 23.91 10.61 -5.33
N ASN A 7 24.57 9.56 -4.85
CA ASN A 7 24.59 9.22 -3.42
C ASN A 7 25.14 10.39 -2.57
N LYS A 8 26.27 10.99 -2.98
CA LYS A 8 26.81 12.19 -2.32
C LYS A 8 25.86 13.37 -2.36
N ARG A 9 25.12 13.53 -3.46
CA ARG A 9 24.11 14.58 -3.58
C ARG A 9 22.95 14.35 -2.59
N VAL A 10 22.46 13.11 -2.45
CA VAL A 10 21.43 12.75 -1.47
C VAL A 10 21.91 13.09 -0.05
N GLU A 11 23.12 12.70 0.33
CA GLU A 11 23.69 13.01 1.64
C GLU A 11 23.75 14.52 1.89
N THR A 12 24.15 15.31 0.88
CA THR A 12 24.18 16.78 0.97
C THR A 12 22.79 17.36 1.14
N ASP A 13 21.83 16.97 0.30
CA ASP A 13 20.45 17.47 0.35
C ASP A 13 19.80 17.14 1.72
N LEU A 14 20.03 15.94 2.24
CA LEU A 14 19.54 15.53 3.57
C LEU A 14 20.20 16.31 4.70
N SER A 15 21.50 16.64 4.58
CA SER A 15 22.21 17.47 5.59
C SER A 15 21.61 18.87 5.68
N TYR A 16 21.23 19.46 4.55
CA TYR A 16 20.55 20.77 4.51
C TYR A 16 19.17 20.76 5.16
N LEU A 17 18.50 19.60 5.16
CA LEU A 17 17.21 19.39 5.82
C LEU A 17 17.35 19.00 7.30
N SER A 18 18.56 18.99 7.84
CA SER A 18 18.84 18.54 9.22
C SER A 18 18.30 17.14 9.52
N PHE A 19 18.34 16.26 8.52
CA PHE A 19 17.87 14.89 8.64
C PHE A 19 18.62 14.13 9.75
N ARG A 20 17.91 13.31 10.51
CA ARG A 20 18.43 12.54 11.66
C ARG A 20 18.99 13.35 12.82
N LYS A 21 18.50 14.57 13.06
CA LYS A 21 18.70 15.21 14.36
C LYS A 21 18.00 14.35 15.46
N PRO A 22 18.39 14.55 16.74
CA PRO A 22 17.79 13.82 17.85
C PRO A 22 16.26 13.84 17.82
N THR A 23 15.67 12.75 18.27
CA THR A 23 14.21 12.60 18.36
C THR A 23 13.60 13.70 19.24
N GLU A 24 12.42 14.17 18.85
CA GLU A 24 11.59 15.07 19.67
C GLU A 24 10.56 14.28 20.50
N VAL A 25 10.40 12.97 20.22
CA VAL A 25 9.48 12.12 20.95
C VAL A 25 10.14 11.57 22.20
N GLN A 26 9.50 11.82 23.34
CA GLN A 26 9.97 11.26 24.61
C GLN A 26 9.79 9.74 24.63
N PRO A 27 10.87 8.97 24.86
CA PRO A 27 10.78 7.52 24.89
C PRO A 27 10.02 7.05 26.12
N ILE A 28 9.15 6.06 25.94
CA ILE A 28 8.57 5.34 27.08
C ILE A 28 9.59 4.30 27.57
N THR A 29 9.97 4.38 28.84
CA THR A 29 10.85 3.39 29.46
C THR A 29 9.99 2.29 30.09
N PRO A 30 9.86 1.11 29.47
CA PRO A 30 9.10 0.01 30.03
C PRO A 30 9.86 -0.66 31.17
N LYS A 31 9.13 -1.38 32.04
CA LYS A 31 9.74 -2.20 33.11
C LYS A 31 10.58 -3.35 32.53
N SER A 32 10.27 -3.80 31.33
CA SER A 32 11.02 -4.83 30.60
C SER A 32 10.81 -4.68 29.09
N GLY A 33 11.85 -4.93 28.31
CA GLY A 33 11.82 -4.89 26.84
C GLY A 33 11.94 -3.48 26.27
N HIS A 34 11.67 -3.36 24.96
CA HIS A 34 11.70 -2.10 24.19
C HIS A 34 10.32 -1.77 23.65
N ILE A 35 9.90 -0.51 23.72
CA ILE A 35 8.68 -0.02 23.10
C ILE A 35 9.07 0.90 21.95
N TYR A 36 8.69 0.52 20.73
CA TYR A 36 8.83 1.39 19.56
C TYR A 36 7.78 2.51 19.59
N ASP A 37 8.14 3.70 19.16
CA ASP A 37 7.14 4.74 18.95
C ASP A 37 6.24 4.37 17.77
N VAL A 38 6.82 3.80 16.68
CA VAL A 38 6.06 3.34 15.53
C VAL A 38 6.62 2.02 15.01
N ILE A 39 5.74 1.05 14.78
CA ILE A 39 6.06 -0.12 13.96
C ILE A 39 5.24 -0.05 12.67
N ILE A 40 5.94 -0.16 11.53
CA ILE A 40 5.35 -0.17 10.18
C ILE A 40 5.35 -1.61 9.68
N ILE A 41 4.20 -2.10 9.27
CA ILE A 41 4.01 -3.45 8.73
C ILE A 41 4.00 -3.38 7.20
N GLY A 42 5.02 -3.94 6.58
CA GLY A 42 5.26 -3.92 5.15
C GLY A 42 6.42 -2.99 4.74
N GLY A 43 7.49 -3.58 4.20
CA GLY A 43 8.71 -2.91 3.72
C GLY A 43 8.66 -2.52 2.24
N GLY A 44 7.49 -2.53 1.61
CA GLY A 44 7.28 -2.06 0.24
C GLY A 44 7.33 -0.53 0.14
N GLN A 45 7.03 0.00 -1.06
CA GLN A 45 7.10 1.45 -1.34
C GLN A 45 6.38 2.34 -0.31
N SER A 46 5.20 1.92 0.16
CA SER A 46 4.40 2.69 1.14
C SER A 46 5.09 2.71 2.51
N GLY A 47 5.60 1.58 2.98
CA GLY A 47 6.31 1.49 4.25
C GLY A 47 7.65 2.21 4.24
N LEU A 48 8.44 2.09 3.16
CA LEU A 48 9.70 2.80 3.00
C LEU A 48 9.50 4.33 2.98
N GLY A 49 8.52 4.81 2.20
CA GLY A 49 8.19 6.24 2.17
C GLY A 49 7.69 6.75 3.53
N THR A 50 6.88 5.96 4.24
CA THR A 50 6.40 6.29 5.58
C THR A 50 7.54 6.35 6.60
N ALA A 51 8.45 5.37 6.59
CA ALA A 51 9.62 5.36 7.46
C ALA A 51 10.50 6.61 7.24
N PHE A 52 10.75 6.95 5.98
CA PHE A 52 11.48 8.18 5.66
C PHE A 52 10.76 9.44 6.14
N GLY A 53 9.45 9.53 5.91
CA GLY A 53 8.65 10.66 6.39
C GLY A 53 8.71 10.83 7.91
N LEU A 54 8.59 9.74 8.68
CA LEU A 54 8.70 9.76 10.15
C LEU A 54 10.10 10.20 10.61
N LEU A 55 11.16 9.70 9.98
CA LEU A 55 12.53 10.12 10.30
C LEU A 55 12.76 11.63 10.02
N ARG A 56 12.09 12.19 9.00
CA ARG A 56 12.11 13.65 8.74
C ARG A 56 11.39 14.44 9.83
N GLU A 57 10.31 13.92 10.37
CA GLU A 57 9.58 14.49 11.54
C GLU A 57 10.25 14.13 12.87
N ARG A 58 11.50 13.63 12.84
CA ARG A 58 12.30 13.28 14.03
C ARG A 58 11.65 12.22 14.92
N VAL A 59 10.75 11.42 14.38
CA VAL A 59 10.27 10.20 15.02
C VAL A 59 11.25 9.10 14.64
N SER A 60 12.24 8.83 15.48
CA SER A 60 13.39 7.97 15.16
C SER A 60 13.34 6.57 15.75
N ASN A 61 12.56 6.37 16.81
CA ASN A 61 12.37 5.05 17.45
C ASN A 61 11.32 4.24 16.68
N ILE A 62 11.66 3.87 15.44
CA ILE A 62 10.77 3.18 14.51
C ILE A 62 11.38 1.85 14.04
N LEU A 63 10.51 0.92 13.63
CA LEU A 63 10.89 -0.33 12.99
C LEU A 63 9.93 -0.60 11.83
N VAL A 64 10.45 -1.06 10.70
CA VAL A 64 9.67 -1.62 9.60
C VAL A 64 9.86 -3.13 9.62
N ILE A 65 8.77 -3.91 9.58
CA ILE A 65 8.85 -5.36 9.43
C ILE A 65 8.19 -5.79 8.13
N ASP A 66 8.77 -6.82 7.47
CA ASP A 66 8.21 -7.42 6.26
C ASP A 66 8.34 -8.94 6.31
N GLU A 67 7.32 -9.66 5.85
CA GLU A 67 7.31 -11.13 5.84
C GLU A 67 8.23 -11.74 4.76
N ASN A 68 8.59 -10.97 3.75
CA ASN A 68 9.42 -11.43 2.64
C ASN A 68 10.92 -11.29 2.96
N HIS A 69 11.75 -12.01 2.19
CA HIS A 69 13.18 -11.81 2.19
C HIS A 69 13.55 -10.39 1.75
N SER A 70 14.70 -9.92 2.21
CA SER A 70 15.23 -8.61 1.83
C SER A 70 15.36 -8.47 0.31
N GLY A 71 14.82 -7.40 -0.21
CA GLY A 71 14.80 -7.11 -1.64
C GLY A 71 13.63 -7.76 -2.39
N LEU A 72 12.71 -8.44 -1.70
CA LEU A 72 11.49 -9.02 -2.28
C LEU A 72 10.22 -8.43 -1.66
N GLU A 73 10.34 -7.28 -0.99
CA GLU A 73 9.21 -6.59 -0.39
C GLU A 73 8.21 -6.08 -1.45
N GLY A 74 6.95 -6.31 -1.21
CA GLY A 74 5.87 -5.93 -2.13
C GLY A 74 5.71 -6.88 -3.33
N PRO A 75 4.95 -6.48 -4.36
CA PRO A 75 4.52 -7.39 -5.42
C PRO A 75 5.51 -7.51 -6.58
N TRP A 76 6.53 -6.63 -6.67
CA TRP A 76 7.26 -6.35 -7.90
C TRP A 76 8.03 -7.54 -8.47
N GLU A 77 8.67 -8.36 -7.65
CA GLU A 77 9.39 -9.58 -8.04
C GLU A 77 8.75 -10.87 -7.52
N THR A 78 7.64 -10.76 -6.79
CA THR A 78 6.90 -11.88 -6.24
C THR A 78 5.76 -12.32 -7.16
N TYR A 79 4.60 -11.66 -7.09
CA TYR A 79 3.42 -12.08 -7.85
C TYR A 79 2.96 -11.10 -8.95
N ALA A 80 3.50 -9.89 -9.05
CA ALA A 80 3.15 -8.98 -10.14
C ALA A 80 3.72 -9.49 -11.48
N ARG A 81 2.88 -9.55 -12.50
CA ARG A 81 3.23 -10.07 -13.82
C ARG A 81 3.20 -9.02 -14.93
N MET A 82 2.92 -7.77 -14.56
CA MET A 82 3.09 -6.63 -15.47
C MET A 82 4.56 -6.48 -15.88
N ILE A 83 4.83 -6.08 -17.11
CA ILE A 83 6.19 -5.82 -17.59
C ILE A 83 6.65 -4.44 -17.09
N THR A 84 5.78 -3.44 -17.22
CA THR A 84 6.05 -2.05 -16.82
C THR A 84 4.97 -1.53 -15.89
N LEU A 85 5.31 -0.52 -15.11
CA LEU A 85 4.33 0.22 -14.32
C LEU A 85 3.32 0.93 -15.24
N ARG A 86 2.10 1.15 -14.72
CA ARG A 86 1.03 1.88 -15.42
C ARG A 86 1.07 3.37 -15.12
N THR A 87 1.71 3.75 -14.04
CA THR A 87 1.92 5.14 -13.65
C THR A 87 2.92 5.80 -14.62
N PRO A 88 2.65 7.03 -15.09
CA PRO A 88 3.60 7.78 -15.90
C PRO A 88 4.95 7.95 -15.22
N LYS A 89 6.05 7.83 -15.98
CA LYS A 89 7.43 7.85 -15.45
C LYS A 89 7.80 9.14 -14.70
N ASN A 90 7.18 10.25 -15.06
CA ASN A 90 7.46 11.58 -14.53
C ASN A 90 6.68 11.93 -13.24
N LEU A 91 5.83 11.03 -12.75
CA LEU A 91 5.12 11.25 -11.48
C LEU A 91 6.02 10.91 -10.30
N THR A 92 6.22 11.89 -9.43
CA THR A 92 6.92 11.73 -8.15
C THR A 92 6.07 10.97 -7.14
N SER A 93 6.71 10.32 -6.18
CA SER A 93 6.04 9.43 -5.24
C SER A 93 6.64 9.51 -3.83
N ILE A 94 7.53 8.57 -3.49
CA ILE A 94 8.11 8.42 -2.14
C ILE A 94 9.32 9.34 -1.89
N ASP A 95 9.77 10.07 -2.90
CA ASP A 95 10.86 11.05 -2.80
C ASP A 95 10.56 12.20 -1.84
N LEU A 96 9.29 12.42 -1.52
CA LEU A 96 8.76 13.46 -0.62
C LEU A 96 9.31 14.85 -0.95
N GLY A 97 9.47 15.15 -2.24
CA GLY A 97 9.90 16.44 -2.77
C GLY A 97 11.42 16.67 -2.78
N ILE A 98 12.23 15.63 -2.54
CA ILE A 98 13.70 15.71 -2.65
C ILE A 98 14.11 15.25 -4.05
N PRO A 99 14.59 16.17 -4.92
CA PRO A 99 14.88 15.85 -6.32
C PRO A 99 15.88 14.71 -6.49
N SER A 100 16.90 14.64 -5.65
CA SER A 100 17.93 13.59 -5.70
C SER A 100 17.42 12.20 -5.29
N LEU A 101 16.25 12.09 -4.65
CA LEU A 101 15.61 10.82 -4.29
C LEU A 101 14.59 10.34 -5.32
N THR A 102 14.32 11.10 -6.39
CA THR A 102 13.35 10.70 -7.41
C THR A 102 13.81 9.49 -8.21
N PHE A 103 12.87 8.71 -8.73
CA PHE A 103 13.19 7.62 -9.67
C PHE A 103 13.96 8.14 -10.89
N GLN A 104 13.60 9.32 -11.41
CA GLN A 104 14.30 9.96 -12.52
C GLN A 104 15.78 10.18 -12.20
N ALA A 105 16.10 10.79 -11.06
CA ALA A 105 17.49 11.03 -10.67
C ALA A 105 18.29 9.73 -10.57
N TRP A 106 17.69 8.69 -9.98
CA TRP A 106 18.29 7.36 -9.88
C TRP A 106 18.51 6.70 -11.25
N TRP A 107 17.55 6.86 -12.18
CA TRP A 107 17.66 6.34 -13.54
C TRP A 107 18.74 7.07 -14.34
N GLU A 108 18.69 8.40 -14.35
CA GLU A 108 19.67 9.23 -15.08
C GLU A 108 21.11 9.05 -14.57
N ALA A 109 21.29 8.73 -13.30
CA ALA A 109 22.62 8.43 -12.74
C ALA A 109 23.24 7.15 -13.33
N GLN A 110 22.45 6.27 -13.95
CA GLN A 110 22.89 5.01 -14.54
C GLN A 110 22.87 5.04 -16.07
N PHE A 111 21.87 5.68 -16.65
CA PHE A 111 21.58 5.63 -18.10
C PHE A 111 21.64 6.99 -18.79
N GLY A 112 21.93 8.05 -18.03
CA GLY A 112 21.97 9.44 -18.57
C GLY A 112 20.57 10.00 -18.90
N SER A 113 20.55 11.28 -19.30
CA SER A 113 19.31 11.96 -19.72
C SER A 113 18.74 11.35 -21.00
N GLU A 114 19.57 10.92 -21.93
CA GLU A 114 19.11 10.23 -23.15
C GLU A 114 18.40 8.91 -22.81
N GLY A 115 18.91 8.16 -21.83
CA GLY A 115 18.25 6.95 -21.33
C GLY A 115 16.91 7.23 -20.67
N TRP A 116 16.77 8.39 -19.98
CA TRP A 116 15.49 8.83 -19.44
C TRP A 116 14.49 9.20 -20.55
N GLU A 117 14.91 9.97 -21.53
CA GLU A 117 14.03 10.34 -22.65
C GLU A 117 13.55 9.12 -23.44
N ALA A 118 14.44 8.14 -23.66
CA ALA A 118 14.11 6.89 -24.34
C ALA A 118 13.17 5.96 -23.56
N LEU A 119 13.08 6.13 -22.25
CA LEU A 119 12.21 5.32 -21.39
C LEU A 119 10.75 5.73 -21.59
N ASP A 120 9.89 4.80 -22.05
CA ASP A 120 8.43 5.04 -22.14
C ASP A 120 7.77 4.87 -20.76
N LYS A 121 7.92 3.70 -20.18
CA LYS A 121 7.35 3.32 -18.87
C LYS A 121 8.40 2.65 -18.00
N ILE A 122 8.30 2.83 -16.70
CA ILE A 122 9.22 2.23 -15.73
C ILE A 122 9.07 0.70 -15.75
N PRO A 123 10.14 -0.07 -16.08
CA PRO A 123 10.12 -1.51 -15.95
C PRO A 123 9.93 -1.92 -14.48
N ARG A 124 9.14 -2.96 -14.24
CA ARG A 124 8.81 -3.44 -12.89
C ARG A 124 10.04 -3.77 -12.06
N GLY A 125 11.03 -4.46 -12.65
CA GLY A 125 12.27 -4.83 -11.97
C GLY A 125 13.12 -3.60 -11.60
N ASP A 126 13.15 -2.58 -12.45
CA ASP A 126 13.91 -1.35 -12.17
C ASP A 126 13.23 -0.50 -11.09
N TRP A 127 11.90 -0.54 -11.01
CA TRP A 127 11.22 0.02 -9.85
C TRP A 127 11.63 -0.67 -8.54
N MET A 128 11.75 -2.00 -8.53
CA MET A 128 12.24 -2.72 -7.36
C MET A 128 13.70 -2.40 -7.05
N ASN A 129 14.57 -2.28 -8.07
CA ASN A 129 15.97 -1.87 -7.90
C ASN A 129 16.09 -0.46 -7.29
N TYR A 130 15.23 0.46 -7.73
CA TYR A 130 15.12 1.78 -7.13
C TYR A 130 14.69 1.72 -5.66
N LEU A 131 13.71 0.88 -5.29
CA LEU A 131 13.29 0.71 -3.89
C LEU A 131 14.43 0.16 -3.01
N ARG A 132 15.22 -0.79 -3.52
CA ARG A 132 16.42 -1.32 -2.85
C ARG A 132 17.46 -0.21 -2.62
N TRP A 133 17.71 0.59 -3.65
CA TRP A 133 18.62 1.75 -3.54
C TRP A 133 18.08 2.76 -2.54
N TYR A 134 16.80 3.13 -2.62
CA TYR A 134 16.14 4.08 -1.73
C TYR A 134 16.23 3.65 -0.25
N ARG A 135 15.94 2.38 0.03
CA ARG A 135 16.11 1.80 1.37
C ARG A 135 17.54 1.95 1.88
N ASN A 136 18.52 1.61 1.04
CA ASN A 136 19.93 1.57 1.41
C ASN A 136 20.51 2.98 1.61
N ILE A 137 20.28 3.90 0.67
CA ILE A 137 20.81 5.27 0.76
C ILE A 137 20.24 6.03 1.96
N LEU A 138 19.01 5.76 2.33
CA LEU A 138 18.36 6.32 3.51
C LEU A 138 18.62 5.51 4.78
N ASN A 139 19.27 4.35 4.69
CA ASN A 139 19.53 3.42 5.79
C ASN A 139 18.26 3.21 6.66
N LEU A 140 17.15 2.83 6.03
CA LEU A 140 15.87 2.65 6.71
C LEU A 140 15.88 1.38 7.59
N PRO A 141 15.30 1.41 8.80
CA PRO A 141 15.32 0.30 9.75
C PRO A 141 14.31 -0.79 9.37
N VAL A 142 14.62 -1.60 8.37
CA VAL A 142 13.75 -2.67 7.88
C VAL A 142 14.28 -4.03 8.32
N ALA A 143 13.45 -4.80 9.04
CA ALA A 143 13.68 -6.19 9.40
C ALA A 143 12.80 -7.10 8.55
N ASN A 144 13.40 -8.03 7.84
CA ASN A 144 12.74 -8.95 6.92
C ASN A 144 12.46 -10.30 7.57
N GLU A 145 11.67 -11.15 6.88
CA GLU A 145 11.25 -12.49 7.32
C GLU A 145 10.51 -12.46 8.67
N ILE A 146 9.78 -11.38 8.91
CA ILE A 146 8.97 -11.16 10.12
C ILE A 146 7.54 -10.87 9.69
N LYS A 147 6.63 -11.78 10.06
CA LYS A 147 5.20 -11.68 9.79
C LYS A 147 4.44 -11.28 11.04
N LEU A 148 3.61 -10.25 10.94
CA LEU A 148 2.64 -9.92 11.97
C LEU A 148 1.49 -10.93 11.93
N THR A 149 1.16 -11.53 13.08
CA THR A 149 0.06 -12.50 13.19
C THR A 149 -1.11 -11.96 14.00
N LEU A 150 -0.87 -11.07 14.99
CA LEU A 150 -1.92 -10.52 15.83
C LEU A 150 -1.51 -9.19 16.44
N ILE A 151 -2.44 -8.25 16.49
CA ILE A 151 -2.36 -7.00 17.24
C ILE A 151 -3.21 -7.14 18.50
N GLU A 152 -2.57 -7.03 19.66
CA GLU A 152 -3.22 -7.07 20.96
C GLU A 152 -3.07 -5.70 21.65
N PRO A 153 -4.12 -4.87 21.73
CA PRO A 153 -4.10 -3.66 22.52
C PRO A 153 -3.98 -4.01 24.01
N ILE A 154 -2.99 -3.42 24.69
CA ILE A 154 -2.76 -3.66 26.13
C ILE A 154 -3.37 -2.53 26.93
N GLU A 155 -3.06 -1.31 26.54
CA GLU A 155 -3.60 -0.08 27.11
C GLU A 155 -3.76 0.97 25.99
N THR A 156 -4.40 2.09 26.31
CA THR A 156 -4.63 3.13 25.31
C THR A 156 -3.31 3.60 24.69
N GLY A 157 -3.13 3.34 23.39
CA GLY A 157 -1.95 3.75 22.66
C GLY A 157 -0.71 2.88 22.86
N ILE A 158 -0.84 1.67 23.43
CA ILE A 158 0.24 0.66 23.47
C ILE A 158 -0.31 -0.68 22.99
N HIS A 159 0.37 -1.26 22.02
CA HIS A 159 0.01 -2.50 21.37
C HIS A 159 1.12 -3.53 21.48
N ARG A 160 0.73 -4.77 21.76
CA ARG A 160 1.59 -5.95 21.64
C ARG A 160 1.37 -6.57 20.27
N LEU A 161 2.45 -6.75 19.52
CA LEU A 161 2.45 -7.35 18.19
C LEU A 161 3.01 -8.77 18.30
N HIS A 162 2.16 -9.76 18.06
CA HIS A 162 2.60 -11.14 17.94
C HIS A 162 3.16 -11.34 16.53
N ILE A 163 4.37 -11.87 16.44
CA ILE A 163 5.09 -12.03 15.20
C ILE A 163 5.67 -13.44 15.08
N GLU A 164 5.89 -13.87 13.84
CA GLU A 164 6.53 -15.13 13.50
C GLU A 164 7.52 -14.93 12.33
N GLY A 165 8.44 -15.87 12.16
CA GLY A 165 9.41 -15.90 11.05
C GLY A 165 10.85 -16.00 11.52
N ASN A 166 11.75 -16.28 10.57
CA ASN A 166 13.17 -16.51 10.84
C ASN A 166 13.94 -15.24 11.25
N GLY A 167 13.43 -14.06 10.87
CA GLY A 167 14.01 -12.77 11.26
C GLY A 167 13.59 -12.30 12.65
N ALA A 168 12.69 -13.01 13.34
CA ALA A 168 12.17 -12.62 14.63
C ALA A 168 13.08 -13.11 15.79
N ALA A 169 13.81 -12.20 16.39
CA ALA A 169 14.59 -12.50 17.61
C ALA A 169 13.72 -12.74 18.86
N CYS A 170 12.49 -12.24 18.84
CA CYS A 170 11.50 -12.38 19.90
C CYS A 170 10.11 -12.50 19.25
N PRO A 171 9.21 -13.36 19.75
CA PRO A 171 7.87 -13.53 19.16
C PRO A 171 6.93 -12.34 19.41
N ILE A 172 7.36 -11.34 20.16
CA ILE A 172 6.57 -10.20 20.58
C ILE A 172 7.36 -8.89 20.39
N LEU A 173 6.73 -7.92 19.72
CA LEU A 173 7.18 -6.53 19.68
C LEU A 173 6.14 -5.64 20.37
N MET A 174 6.60 -4.49 20.88
CA MET A 174 5.74 -3.50 21.53
C MET A 174 5.81 -2.18 20.76
N ALA A 175 4.66 -1.55 20.50
CA ALA A 175 4.59 -0.28 19.79
C ALA A 175 3.51 0.64 20.34
N ARG A 176 3.76 1.96 20.27
CA ARG A 176 2.73 2.98 20.54
C ARG A 176 1.80 3.15 19.35
N LYS A 177 2.35 3.13 18.14
CA LYS A 177 1.60 3.29 16.88
C LYS A 177 1.95 2.14 15.94
N VAL A 178 0.94 1.64 15.24
CA VAL A 178 1.08 0.55 14.27
C VAL A 178 0.50 1.00 12.93
N ILE A 179 1.32 0.97 11.89
CA ILE A 179 0.93 1.38 10.54
C ILE A 179 0.89 0.14 9.66
N LEU A 180 -0.30 -0.22 9.18
CA LEU A 180 -0.50 -1.32 8.25
C LEU A 180 -0.25 -0.84 6.82
N ALA A 181 1.03 -0.81 6.38
CA ALA A 181 1.46 -0.46 5.03
C ALA A 181 1.51 -1.71 4.11
N THR A 182 0.53 -2.58 4.25
CA THR A 182 0.47 -3.95 3.73
C THR A 182 -0.02 -4.06 2.29
N GLY A 183 -0.05 -2.95 1.55
CA GLY A 183 -0.34 -2.94 0.12
C GLY A 183 -1.79 -3.27 -0.24
N ILE A 184 -1.98 -3.85 -1.45
CA ILE A 184 -3.33 -4.09 -1.98
C ILE A 184 -4.08 -5.15 -1.17
N GLN A 185 -3.42 -6.23 -0.78
CA GLN A 185 -4.06 -7.33 -0.03
C GLN A 185 -4.32 -6.99 1.44
N GLY A 186 -3.67 -5.98 1.98
CA GLY A 186 -3.63 -5.71 3.42
C GLY A 186 -4.95 -5.23 4.03
N GLY A 187 -5.97 -4.94 3.23
CA GLY A 187 -7.29 -4.52 3.70
C GLY A 187 -8.33 -5.63 3.81
N GLY A 188 -7.99 -6.86 3.39
CA GLY A 188 -8.95 -7.96 3.33
C GLY A 188 -8.32 -9.25 2.82
N GLU A 189 -8.99 -9.92 1.89
CA GLU A 189 -8.49 -11.16 1.29
C GLU A 189 -8.67 -11.19 -0.22
N TRP A 190 -7.90 -12.03 -0.90
CA TRP A 190 -8.07 -12.28 -2.33
C TRP A 190 -9.37 -13.05 -2.59
N HIS A 191 -10.18 -12.53 -3.50
CA HIS A 191 -11.48 -13.11 -3.80
C HIS A 191 -11.37 -14.25 -4.80
N VAL A 192 -11.59 -15.48 -4.33
CA VAL A 192 -11.85 -16.63 -5.17
C VAL A 192 -13.34 -16.97 -5.05
N PRO A 193 -14.13 -16.94 -6.16
CA PRO A 193 -15.54 -17.27 -6.10
C PRO A 193 -15.80 -18.64 -5.45
N PRO A 194 -16.80 -18.79 -4.56
CA PRO A 194 -17.10 -20.06 -3.88
C PRO A 194 -17.30 -21.25 -4.85
N MET A 195 -17.90 -20.99 -6.02
CA MET A 195 -18.07 -22.02 -7.05
C MET A 195 -16.74 -22.66 -7.50
N ILE A 196 -15.61 -22.00 -7.26
CA ILE A 196 -14.27 -22.51 -7.58
C ILE A 196 -13.66 -23.15 -6.32
N SER A 197 -13.60 -22.39 -5.22
CA SER A 197 -12.90 -22.83 -4.00
C SER A 197 -13.57 -24.02 -3.31
N GLU A 198 -14.89 -24.19 -3.46
CA GLU A 198 -15.64 -25.30 -2.88
C GLU A 198 -15.66 -26.57 -3.75
N LYS A 199 -15.42 -26.42 -5.07
CA LYS A 199 -15.54 -27.52 -6.02
C LYS A 199 -14.22 -28.04 -6.57
N LEU A 200 -13.18 -27.21 -6.58
CA LEU A 200 -11.90 -27.58 -7.16
C LEU A 200 -10.80 -27.76 -6.12
N PRO A 201 -9.93 -28.76 -6.30
CA PRO A 201 -8.73 -28.88 -5.48
C PRO A 201 -7.73 -27.74 -5.81
N LEU A 202 -6.96 -27.32 -4.81
CA LEU A 202 -6.02 -26.19 -4.89
C LEU A 202 -4.96 -26.32 -6.00
N HIS A 203 -4.65 -27.53 -6.46
CA HIS A 203 -3.66 -27.72 -7.53
C HIS A 203 -4.19 -27.35 -8.92
N LEU A 204 -5.50 -27.12 -9.09
CA LEU A 204 -6.12 -26.75 -10.37
C LEU A 204 -6.30 -25.23 -10.54
N TYR A 205 -6.11 -24.44 -9.51
CA TYR A 205 -6.26 -22.98 -9.62
C TYR A 205 -5.35 -22.21 -8.69
N SER A 206 -5.12 -20.95 -9.02
CA SER A 206 -4.55 -19.93 -8.11
C SER A 206 -5.15 -18.57 -8.40
N HIS A 207 -5.16 -17.72 -7.37
CA HIS A 207 -5.40 -16.30 -7.57
C HIS A 207 -4.17 -15.65 -8.21
N THR A 208 -4.37 -14.59 -9.02
CA THR A 208 -3.29 -13.84 -9.69
C THR A 208 -2.23 -13.29 -8.75
N SER A 209 -2.53 -13.17 -7.46
CA SER A 209 -1.61 -12.67 -6.43
C SER A 209 -0.87 -13.77 -5.69
N GLN A 210 -1.03 -15.00 -6.10
CA GLN A 210 -0.28 -16.14 -5.58
C GLN A 210 0.92 -16.47 -6.47
N ALA A 211 1.87 -17.18 -5.90
CA ALA A 211 2.95 -17.77 -6.67
C ALA A 211 2.39 -18.87 -7.58
N ILE A 212 2.56 -18.73 -8.90
CA ILE A 212 2.17 -19.72 -9.90
C ILE A 212 3.44 -20.24 -10.57
N ASP A 213 3.65 -21.54 -10.49
CA ASP A 213 4.74 -22.22 -11.19
C ASP A 213 4.37 -22.45 -12.66
N PHE A 214 4.65 -21.46 -13.51
CA PHE A 214 4.38 -21.55 -14.94
C PHE A 214 5.22 -22.58 -15.69
N THR A 215 6.28 -23.10 -15.10
CA THR A 215 7.08 -24.19 -15.72
C THR A 215 6.27 -25.48 -15.81
N LYS A 216 5.39 -25.74 -14.84
CA LYS A 216 4.45 -26.87 -14.83
C LYS A 216 3.26 -26.70 -15.78
N LEU A 217 3.06 -25.47 -16.27
CA LEU A 217 1.95 -25.14 -17.19
C LEU A 217 2.41 -25.09 -18.66
N LYS A 218 3.67 -25.40 -18.95
CA LYS A 218 4.17 -25.46 -20.34
C LYS A 218 3.35 -26.44 -21.18
N ASN A 219 2.98 -26.01 -22.40
CA ASN A 219 2.15 -26.75 -23.35
C ASN A 219 0.73 -27.07 -22.86
N LYS A 220 0.27 -26.45 -21.76
CA LYS A 220 -1.08 -26.63 -21.20
C LYS A 220 -2.03 -25.51 -21.64
N LYS A 221 -3.35 -25.76 -21.43
CA LYS A 221 -4.41 -24.77 -21.64
C LYS A 221 -4.80 -24.16 -20.31
N VAL A 222 -4.78 -22.85 -20.23
CA VAL A 222 -5.16 -22.12 -19.02
C VAL A 222 -6.36 -21.22 -19.26
N ALA A 223 -7.23 -21.07 -18.27
CA ALA A 223 -8.27 -20.06 -18.26
C ALA A 223 -7.92 -18.95 -17.26
N VAL A 224 -8.21 -17.71 -17.61
CA VAL A 224 -8.06 -16.54 -16.75
C VAL A 224 -9.44 -15.92 -16.55
N LEU A 225 -9.95 -15.91 -15.30
CA LEU A 225 -11.23 -15.31 -14.95
C LEU A 225 -11.03 -13.85 -14.55
N GLY A 226 -11.48 -12.92 -15.39
CA GLY A 226 -11.46 -11.49 -15.10
C GLY A 226 -11.24 -10.63 -16.35
N GLY A 227 -11.63 -9.36 -16.27
CA GLY A 227 -11.52 -8.40 -17.39
C GLY A 227 -10.64 -7.18 -17.10
N GLY A 228 -9.98 -7.15 -15.94
CA GLY A 228 -9.06 -6.07 -15.58
C GLY A 228 -7.65 -6.29 -16.12
N ALA A 229 -6.80 -5.29 -15.96
CA ALA A 229 -5.42 -5.31 -16.46
C ALA A 229 -4.62 -6.53 -15.97
N SER A 230 -4.85 -6.99 -14.73
CA SER A 230 -4.16 -8.16 -14.15
C SER A 230 -4.44 -9.45 -14.92
N ALA A 231 -5.67 -9.62 -15.48
CA ALA A 231 -6.00 -10.79 -16.27
C ALA A 231 -5.16 -10.88 -17.55
N PHE A 232 -5.01 -9.76 -18.25
CA PHE A 232 -4.20 -9.69 -19.47
C PHE A 232 -2.71 -9.81 -19.20
N ASP A 233 -2.20 -9.23 -18.09
CA ASP A 233 -0.80 -9.40 -17.66
C ASP A 233 -0.50 -10.89 -17.38
N ASN A 234 -1.42 -11.60 -16.71
CA ASN A 234 -1.27 -13.03 -16.41
C ASN A 234 -1.35 -13.89 -17.68
N ALA A 235 -2.28 -13.59 -18.60
CA ALA A 235 -2.38 -14.30 -19.87
C ALA A 235 -1.10 -14.11 -20.73
N ASN A 236 -0.63 -12.86 -20.87
CA ASN A 236 0.64 -12.57 -21.55
C ASN A 236 1.82 -13.29 -20.92
N TYR A 237 1.93 -13.25 -19.58
CA TYR A 237 3.02 -13.91 -18.86
C TYR A 237 2.97 -15.43 -19.04
N ALA A 238 1.79 -16.05 -18.94
CA ALA A 238 1.60 -17.48 -19.13
C ALA A 238 2.07 -17.92 -20.54
N LEU A 239 1.62 -17.21 -21.60
CA LEU A 239 2.02 -17.48 -22.97
C LEU A 239 3.52 -17.29 -23.18
N SER A 240 4.11 -16.25 -22.60
CA SER A 240 5.57 -16.02 -22.67
C SER A 240 6.40 -17.12 -21.97
N LYS A 241 5.78 -17.91 -21.07
CA LYS A 241 6.40 -19.06 -20.40
C LYS A 241 6.10 -20.41 -21.08
N GLY A 242 5.46 -20.37 -22.26
CA GLY A 242 5.22 -21.55 -23.08
C GLY A 242 3.93 -22.28 -22.77
N VAL A 243 2.96 -21.64 -22.13
CA VAL A 243 1.57 -22.12 -22.09
C VAL A 243 1.04 -22.16 -23.52
N ALA A 244 0.33 -23.22 -23.90
CA ALA A 244 -0.16 -23.40 -25.28
C ALA A 244 -1.32 -22.44 -25.60
N GLU A 245 -2.28 -22.36 -24.69
CA GLU A 245 -3.48 -21.53 -24.86
C GLU A 245 -3.82 -20.83 -23.54
N ALA A 246 -4.09 -19.51 -23.62
CA ALA A 246 -4.59 -18.70 -22.51
C ALA A 246 -5.93 -18.06 -22.90
N HIS A 247 -7.00 -18.48 -22.23
CA HIS A 247 -8.37 -18.05 -22.48
C HIS A 247 -8.80 -17.06 -21.40
N VAL A 248 -9.01 -15.79 -21.76
CA VAL A 248 -9.47 -14.76 -20.82
C VAL A 248 -10.99 -14.66 -20.90
N PHE A 249 -11.67 -14.85 -19.77
CA PHE A 249 -13.13 -14.80 -19.66
C PHE A 249 -13.60 -13.54 -18.94
N VAL A 250 -14.45 -12.77 -19.61
CA VAL A 250 -14.98 -11.50 -19.15
C VAL A 250 -16.49 -11.55 -19.09
N ARG A 251 -17.09 -11.30 -17.91
CA ARG A 251 -18.56 -11.32 -17.74
C ARG A 251 -19.28 -10.17 -18.49
N ARG A 252 -18.59 -9.04 -18.67
CA ARG A 252 -19.14 -7.86 -19.36
C ARG A 252 -19.23 -8.13 -20.88
N LYS A 253 -20.18 -7.45 -21.56
CA LYS A 253 -20.31 -7.50 -23.01
C LYS A 253 -19.10 -6.87 -23.72
N GLU A 254 -18.50 -5.88 -23.08
CA GLU A 254 -17.33 -5.15 -23.57
C GLU A 254 -16.30 -4.99 -22.44
N LEU A 255 -15.05 -4.83 -22.82
CA LEU A 255 -13.99 -4.43 -21.90
C LEU A 255 -14.20 -2.97 -21.47
N PRO A 256 -13.85 -2.62 -20.21
CA PRO A 256 -13.83 -1.24 -19.79
C PRO A 256 -12.86 -0.43 -20.67
N ARG A 257 -13.25 0.78 -21.07
CA ARG A 257 -12.45 1.65 -21.96
C ARG A 257 -11.94 2.91 -21.25
N ILE A 258 -12.62 3.33 -20.18
CA ILE A 258 -12.33 4.56 -19.45
C ILE A 258 -11.52 4.20 -18.21
N ASN A 259 -10.39 4.88 -18.01
CA ASN A 259 -9.60 4.76 -16.79
C ASN A 259 -9.89 5.96 -15.88
N PRO A 260 -10.70 5.83 -14.82
CA PRO A 260 -11.06 6.94 -13.95
C PRO A 260 -9.87 7.53 -13.19
N ILE A 261 -8.81 6.76 -12.96
CA ILE A 261 -7.59 7.24 -12.30
C ILE A 261 -6.97 8.42 -13.06
N ARG A 262 -7.01 8.41 -14.41
CA ARG A 262 -6.44 9.51 -15.19
C ARG A 262 -7.13 10.85 -14.91
N GLN A 263 -8.45 10.82 -14.74
CA GLN A 263 -9.18 12.03 -14.37
C GLN A 263 -8.90 12.43 -12.92
N MET A 264 -8.76 11.47 -12.00
CA MET A 264 -8.39 11.76 -10.61
C MET A 264 -6.99 12.39 -10.51
N GLU A 265 -6.03 11.92 -11.32
CA GLU A 265 -4.68 12.49 -11.42
C GLU A 265 -4.72 13.92 -11.99
N ALA A 266 -5.49 14.15 -13.07
CA ALA A 266 -5.55 15.45 -13.77
C ALA A 266 -6.30 16.52 -12.99
N SER A 267 -7.32 16.17 -12.21
CA SER A 267 -8.19 17.11 -11.50
C SER A 267 -7.68 17.51 -10.10
N GLY A 268 -6.57 16.96 -9.63
CA GLY A 268 -6.10 17.14 -8.24
C GLY A 268 -6.96 16.40 -7.20
N MET A 269 -7.87 15.54 -7.65
CA MET A 269 -8.78 14.81 -6.76
C MET A 269 -8.02 13.86 -5.81
N ILE A 270 -6.90 13.26 -6.24
CA ILE A 270 -6.10 12.39 -5.38
C ILE A 270 -5.59 13.15 -4.15
N GLU A 271 -5.09 14.36 -4.35
CA GLU A 271 -4.56 15.20 -3.26
C GLU A 271 -5.66 15.67 -2.31
N ARG A 272 -6.82 16.05 -2.88
CA ARG A 272 -7.89 16.75 -2.19
C ARG A 272 -9.11 15.88 -1.87
N PHE A 273 -9.01 14.57 -2.04
CA PHE A 273 -10.11 13.64 -1.80
C PHE A 273 -10.74 13.80 -0.40
N ASN A 274 -9.92 14.07 0.59
CA ASN A 274 -10.36 14.24 1.98
C ASN A 274 -11.22 15.49 2.22
N ALA A 275 -11.26 16.45 1.28
CA ALA A 275 -12.12 17.63 1.36
C ALA A 275 -13.57 17.33 0.94
N LEU A 276 -13.81 16.19 0.31
CA LEU A 276 -15.16 15.76 -0.08
C LEU A 276 -15.95 15.30 1.14
N SER A 277 -17.28 15.51 1.08
CA SER A 277 -18.22 14.91 2.03
C SER A 277 -18.28 13.38 1.87
N ASP A 278 -18.80 12.68 2.86
CA ASP A 278 -18.95 11.22 2.80
C ASP A 278 -19.82 10.78 1.62
N ALA A 279 -20.90 11.54 1.32
CA ALA A 279 -21.75 11.27 0.17
C ALA A 279 -20.96 11.37 -1.16
N GLU A 280 -20.14 12.40 -1.31
CA GLU A 280 -19.30 12.59 -2.51
C GLU A 280 -18.19 11.54 -2.61
N LYS A 281 -17.49 11.23 -1.50
CA LYS A 281 -16.48 10.17 -1.44
C LYS A 281 -17.06 8.83 -1.88
N TYR A 282 -18.22 8.47 -1.33
CA TYR A 282 -18.89 7.21 -1.66
C TYR A 282 -19.31 7.18 -3.12
N ALA A 283 -19.94 8.25 -3.63
CA ALA A 283 -20.36 8.35 -5.03
C ALA A 283 -19.18 8.24 -6.01
N VAL A 284 -18.07 8.93 -5.73
CA VAL A 284 -16.84 8.82 -6.55
C VAL A 284 -16.31 7.40 -6.56
N MET A 285 -16.28 6.72 -5.42
CA MET A 285 -15.76 5.37 -5.35
C MET A 285 -16.73 4.33 -5.91
N ALA A 286 -18.06 4.52 -5.79
CA ALA A 286 -19.05 3.68 -6.48
C ALA A 286 -18.85 3.76 -8.00
N HIS A 287 -18.72 4.96 -8.54
CA HIS A 287 -18.43 5.18 -9.96
C HIS A 287 -17.07 4.55 -10.39
N PHE A 288 -16.03 4.70 -9.57
CA PHE A 288 -14.73 4.07 -9.80
C PHE A 288 -14.85 2.53 -9.92
N PHE A 289 -15.61 1.89 -9.03
CA PHE A 289 -15.81 0.44 -9.05
C PHE A 289 -16.70 -0.02 -10.21
N GLU A 290 -17.65 0.81 -10.65
CA GLU A 290 -18.49 0.53 -11.81
C GLU A 290 -17.64 0.45 -13.08
N TYR A 291 -16.78 1.44 -13.33
CA TYR A 291 -15.91 1.46 -14.52
C TYR A 291 -14.77 0.49 -14.40
N ASN A 292 -14.12 0.43 -13.25
CA ASN A 292 -12.89 -0.32 -13.01
C ASN A 292 -11.72 0.16 -13.91
N GLN A 293 -10.55 -0.44 -13.76
CA GLN A 293 -9.41 -0.12 -14.61
C GLN A 293 -9.39 -0.99 -15.87
N PRO A 294 -9.38 -0.38 -17.07
CA PRO A 294 -9.15 -1.14 -18.30
C PRO A 294 -7.73 -1.70 -18.34
N PRO A 295 -7.48 -2.76 -19.15
CA PRO A 295 -6.12 -3.06 -19.56
C PRO A 295 -5.55 -1.85 -20.32
N THR A 296 -4.24 -1.60 -20.19
CA THR A 296 -3.60 -0.61 -21.04
C THR A 296 -3.48 -1.16 -22.47
N ASN A 297 -3.39 -0.27 -23.48
CA ASN A 297 -3.29 -0.70 -24.87
C ASN A 297 -2.11 -1.64 -25.11
N ASP A 298 -0.96 -1.35 -24.49
CA ASP A 298 0.24 -2.18 -24.58
C ASP A 298 0.10 -3.54 -23.86
N THR A 299 -0.57 -3.59 -22.70
CA THR A 299 -0.86 -4.85 -22.01
C THR A 299 -1.79 -5.73 -22.84
N PHE A 300 -2.87 -5.15 -23.37
CA PHE A 300 -3.79 -5.86 -24.25
C PHE A 300 -3.11 -6.30 -25.54
N GLY A 301 -2.38 -5.39 -26.21
CA GLY A 301 -1.66 -5.67 -27.46
C GLY A 301 -0.65 -6.79 -27.31
N ARG A 302 0.12 -6.80 -26.23
CA ARG A 302 1.07 -7.90 -25.93
C ARG A 302 0.36 -9.24 -25.73
N ALA A 303 -0.72 -9.28 -24.96
CA ALA A 303 -1.46 -10.52 -24.75
C ALA A 303 -2.10 -11.02 -26.04
N SER A 304 -2.77 -10.14 -26.79
CA SER A 304 -3.50 -10.50 -28.01
C SER A 304 -2.60 -10.82 -29.22
N SER A 305 -1.31 -10.48 -29.16
CA SER A 305 -0.36 -10.83 -30.24
C SER A 305 0.06 -12.30 -30.24
N TRP A 306 -0.19 -13.04 -29.15
CA TRP A 306 0.15 -14.46 -29.08
C TRP A 306 -0.86 -15.32 -29.84
N PRO A 307 -0.42 -16.27 -30.69
CA PRO A 307 -1.34 -17.18 -31.40
C PRO A 307 -2.27 -18.00 -30.47
N GLY A 308 -1.80 -18.30 -29.27
CA GLY A 308 -2.57 -19.05 -28.26
C GLY A 308 -3.43 -18.19 -27.36
N PHE A 309 -3.64 -16.90 -27.65
CA PHE A 309 -4.50 -16.03 -26.88
C PHE A 309 -5.95 -16.07 -27.35
N TYR A 310 -6.90 -16.27 -26.43
CA TYR A 310 -8.34 -16.24 -26.71
C TYR A 310 -9.05 -15.31 -25.73
N LEU A 311 -9.98 -14.49 -26.24
CA LEU A 311 -10.79 -13.57 -25.43
C LEU A 311 -12.27 -13.93 -25.58
N HIS A 312 -12.91 -14.21 -24.45
CA HIS A 312 -14.34 -14.49 -24.33
C HIS A 312 -15.03 -13.36 -23.56
N VAL A 313 -15.70 -12.46 -24.28
CA VAL A 313 -16.54 -11.41 -23.67
C VAL A 313 -17.98 -11.93 -23.53
N HIS A 314 -18.75 -11.34 -22.61
CA HIS A 314 -20.10 -11.80 -22.27
C HIS A 314 -20.14 -13.30 -21.93
N ALA A 315 -19.09 -13.75 -21.24
CA ALA A 315 -18.87 -15.16 -20.90
C ALA A 315 -18.65 -15.33 -19.36
N PRO A 316 -19.67 -14.98 -18.53
CA PRO A 316 -19.58 -15.28 -17.11
C PRO A 316 -19.45 -16.81 -16.92
N TRP A 317 -18.64 -17.22 -15.94
CA TRP A 317 -18.65 -18.62 -15.54
C TRP A 317 -19.96 -18.91 -14.77
N LEU A 318 -20.70 -19.90 -15.25
CA LEU A 318 -21.97 -20.32 -14.66
C LEU A 318 -21.74 -21.45 -13.68
N ASP A 319 -20.80 -22.33 -14.00
CA ASP A 319 -20.40 -23.44 -13.15
C ASP A 319 -18.96 -23.86 -13.44
N VAL A 320 -18.35 -24.54 -12.45
CA VAL A 320 -17.02 -25.13 -12.56
C VAL A 320 -17.04 -26.51 -11.90
N GLU A 321 -16.46 -27.49 -12.57
CA GLU A 321 -16.35 -28.86 -12.06
C GLU A 321 -14.92 -29.38 -12.23
N GLY A 322 -14.49 -30.24 -11.28
CA GLY A 322 -13.23 -30.98 -11.39
C GLY A 322 -13.45 -32.28 -12.14
N ASN A 323 -12.64 -32.55 -13.16
CA ASN A 323 -12.62 -33.84 -13.85
C ASN A 323 -11.19 -34.36 -13.92
N HIS A 324 -10.83 -35.28 -13.04
CA HIS A 324 -9.48 -35.77 -12.82
C HIS A 324 -8.51 -34.57 -12.53
N ASP A 325 -7.50 -34.36 -13.38
CA ASP A 325 -6.51 -33.30 -13.26
C ASP A 325 -6.86 -32.07 -14.12
N LYS A 326 -8.13 -31.85 -14.43
CA LYS A 326 -8.61 -30.73 -15.25
C LYS A 326 -9.81 -30.04 -14.64
N ALA A 327 -9.98 -28.79 -14.94
CA ALA A 327 -11.14 -27.99 -14.61
C ALA A 327 -12.04 -27.85 -15.84
N VAL A 328 -13.33 -28.10 -15.66
CA VAL A 328 -14.37 -27.92 -16.68
C VAL A 328 -15.16 -26.66 -16.31
N VAL A 329 -15.18 -25.69 -17.21
CA VAL A 329 -15.84 -24.38 -17.02
C VAL A 329 -17.04 -24.28 -17.94
N THR A 330 -18.22 -24.05 -17.40
CA THR A 330 -19.45 -23.82 -18.14
C THR A 330 -19.77 -22.32 -18.25
N THR A 331 -20.02 -21.86 -19.46
CA THR A 331 -20.39 -20.47 -19.79
C THR A 331 -21.61 -20.45 -20.72
N PRO A 332 -22.24 -19.29 -20.96
CA PRO A 332 -23.28 -19.18 -21.99
C PRO A 332 -22.81 -19.53 -23.42
N GLN A 333 -21.50 -19.50 -23.66
CA GLN A 333 -20.88 -19.80 -24.97
C GLN A 333 -20.55 -21.30 -25.13
N GLY A 334 -20.73 -22.11 -24.09
CA GLY A 334 -20.43 -23.54 -24.08
C GLY A 334 -19.56 -23.95 -22.90
N THR A 335 -19.14 -25.22 -22.94
CA THR A 335 -18.31 -25.86 -21.90
C THR A 335 -16.87 -25.99 -22.41
N PHE A 336 -15.92 -25.62 -21.57
CA PHE A 336 -14.49 -25.60 -21.86
C PHE A 336 -13.73 -26.42 -20.85
N THR A 337 -12.66 -27.09 -21.25
CA THR A 337 -11.80 -27.89 -20.37
C THR A 337 -10.39 -27.27 -20.35
N PHE A 338 -9.87 -27.02 -19.14
CA PHE A 338 -8.56 -26.42 -18.90
C PHE A 338 -7.71 -27.27 -17.96
N ASP A 339 -6.40 -27.16 -18.11
CA ASP A 339 -5.44 -27.79 -17.22
C ASP A 339 -5.25 -26.96 -15.92
N TYR A 340 -5.53 -25.64 -15.98
CA TYR A 340 -5.35 -24.75 -14.85
C TYR A 340 -6.17 -23.47 -14.97
N LEU A 341 -6.62 -22.94 -13.82
CA LEU A 341 -7.38 -21.70 -13.74
C LEU A 341 -6.58 -20.60 -13.01
N ILE A 342 -6.55 -19.41 -13.59
CA ILE A 342 -5.96 -18.21 -12.99
C ILE A 342 -7.10 -17.26 -12.63
N ILE A 343 -7.28 -17.00 -11.35
CA ILE A 343 -8.42 -16.24 -10.83
C ILE A 343 -8.01 -14.78 -10.65
N SER A 344 -8.57 -13.89 -11.48
CA SER A 344 -8.29 -12.45 -11.51
C SER A 344 -9.52 -11.62 -11.10
N THR A 345 -10.15 -12.02 -10.00
CA THR A 345 -11.42 -11.45 -9.51
C THR A 345 -11.24 -10.37 -8.45
N GLY A 346 -9.99 -9.97 -8.17
CA GLY A 346 -9.67 -8.91 -7.22
C GLY A 346 -9.71 -9.37 -5.76
N LEU A 347 -10.15 -8.48 -4.89
CA LEU A 347 -10.15 -8.73 -3.45
C LEU A 347 -11.47 -8.24 -2.81
N LEU A 348 -11.75 -8.77 -1.64
CA LEU A 348 -12.75 -8.27 -0.70
C LEU A 348 -12.03 -7.48 0.40
N THR A 349 -12.55 -6.32 0.74
CA THR A 349 -12.00 -5.46 1.79
C THR A 349 -12.95 -5.43 2.97
N ASP A 350 -12.53 -6.00 4.08
CA ASP A 350 -13.19 -5.92 5.38
C ASP A 350 -12.14 -6.21 6.48
N PRO A 351 -12.05 -5.40 7.53
CA PRO A 351 -11.18 -5.70 8.68
C PRO A 351 -11.40 -7.09 9.31
N ALA A 352 -12.63 -7.64 9.24
CA ALA A 352 -12.93 -8.97 9.75
C ALA A 352 -12.22 -10.11 9.01
N LEU A 353 -11.77 -9.87 7.77
CA LEU A 353 -11.02 -10.84 6.97
C LEU A 353 -9.50 -10.83 7.29
N ARG A 354 -9.07 -9.97 8.22
CA ARG A 354 -7.65 -9.81 8.58
C ARG A 354 -7.35 -10.49 9.91
N PRO A 355 -6.59 -11.62 9.90
CA PRO A 355 -6.26 -12.37 11.12
C PRO A 355 -5.57 -11.49 12.18
N GLU A 356 -4.67 -10.59 11.77
CA GLU A 356 -3.97 -9.70 12.69
C GLU A 356 -4.88 -8.70 13.38
N LEU A 357 -6.09 -8.46 12.89
CA LEU A 357 -7.07 -7.53 13.46
C LEU A 357 -8.15 -8.21 14.31
N GLN A 358 -8.14 -9.53 14.45
CA GLN A 358 -9.24 -10.31 15.08
C GLN A 358 -9.63 -9.85 16.50
N LEU A 359 -8.72 -9.24 17.26
CA LEU A 359 -9.03 -8.71 18.60
C LEU A 359 -9.63 -7.29 18.57
N VAL A 360 -9.45 -6.57 17.46
CA VAL A 360 -9.84 -5.15 17.35
C VAL A 360 -10.93 -4.91 16.30
N GLU A 361 -11.12 -5.83 15.35
CA GLU A 361 -11.97 -5.63 14.17
C GLU A 361 -13.42 -5.23 14.50
N LYS A 362 -14.01 -5.82 15.56
CA LYS A 362 -15.37 -5.50 16.01
C LYS A 362 -15.52 -4.05 16.51
N HIS A 363 -14.43 -3.42 16.89
CA HIS A 363 -14.37 -2.04 17.34
C HIS A 363 -14.07 -1.05 16.20
N ILE A 364 -13.64 -1.53 15.04
CA ILE A 364 -13.37 -0.71 13.87
C ILE A 364 -14.69 -0.32 13.21
N ALA A 365 -14.95 0.97 13.08
CA ALA A 365 -16.09 1.49 12.33
C ALA A 365 -15.93 1.17 10.85
N ARG A 366 -17.02 0.80 10.20
CA ARG A 366 -17.11 0.60 8.75
C ARG A 366 -17.87 1.76 8.11
N TRP A 367 -17.78 1.89 6.81
CA TRP A 367 -18.51 2.92 6.08
C TRP A 367 -20.02 2.83 6.29
N SER A 368 -20.59 1.61 6.35
CA SER A 368 -22.01 1.39 6.69
C SER A 368 -22.43 1.89 8.07
N ASP A 369 -21.51 2.09 9.01
CA ASP A 369 -21.80 2.66 10.34
C ASP A 369 -21.93 4.19 10.30
N HIS A 370 -21.36 4.87 9.29
CA HIS A 370 -21.32 6.34 9.18
C HIS A 370 -22.17 6.89 8.03
N TYR A 371 -22.27 6.16 6.91
CA TYR A 371 -22.98 6.62 5.73
C TYR A 371 -23.88 5.53 5.16
N LYS A 372 -25.14 5.88 4.90
CA LYS A 372 -26.11 5.02 4.23
C LYS A 372 -26.27 5.50 2.79
N ALA A 373 -25.70 4.77 1.86
CA ALA A 373 -25.77 5.12 0.45
C ALA A 373 -27.20 5.02 -0.12
N PRO A 374 -27.60 5.91 -1.06
CA PRO A 374 -28.79 5.72 -1.87
C PRO A 374 -28.77 4.37 -2.59
N HIS A 375 -29.98 3.79 -2.79
CA HIS A 375 -30.13 2.44 -3.36
C HIS A 375 -29.40 2.27 -4.71
N GLU A 376 -29.36 3.32 -5.53
CA GLU A 376 -28.79 3.33 -6.88
C GLU A 376 -27.28 3.12 -6.90
N ILE A 377 -26.58 3.51 -5.83
CA ILE A 377 -25.12 3.39 -5.72
C ILE A 377 -24.69 2.51 -4.53
N ALA A 378 -25.65 1.97 -3.77
CA ALA A 378 -25.35 1.11 -2.63
C ALA A 378 -24.56 -0.12 -3.05
N ASN A 379 -23.43 -0.38 -2.35
CA ASN A 379 -22.53 -1.47 -2.67
C ASN A 379 -21.95 -2.08 -1.39
N PRO A 380 -22.34 -3.32 -1.04
CA PRO A 380 -21.86 -3.99 0.16
C PRO A 380 -20.33 -4.11 0.25
N VAL A 381 -19.64 -4.13 -0.90
CA VAL A 381 -18.16 -4.17 -0.92
C VAL A 381 -17.59 -2.84 -0.43
N LEU A 382 -18.22 -1.71 -0.77
CA LEU A 382 -17.80 -0.39 -0.26
C LEU A 382 -18.18 -0.23 1.21
N ASP A 383 -19.36 -0.69 1.59
CA ASP A 383 -19.90 -0.60 2.94
C ASP A 383 -19.03 -1.28 4.00
N ALA A 384 -18.34 -2.37 3.62
CA ALA A 384 -17.47 -3.15 4.49
C ALA A 384 -16.09 -2.52 4.75
N HIS A 385 -15.69 -1.51 3.95
CA HIS A 385 -14.41 -0.84 4.17
C HIS A 385 -14.37 -0.15 5.54
N PRO A 386 -13.19 -0.08 6.20
CA PRO A 386 -13.06 0.68 7.44
C PRO A 386 -13.29 2.17 7.20
N TYR A 387 -13.94 2.83 8.14
CA TYR A 387 -14.05 4.27 8.17
C TYR A 387 -12.80 4.86 8.85
N LEU A 388 -12.03 5.64 8.10
CA LEU A 388 -10.74 6.16 8.55
C LEU A 388 -10.76 7.68 8.67
N SER A 389 -9.92 8.21 9.55
CA SER A 389 -9.60 9.64 9.60
C SER A 389 -8.86 10.07 8.33
N ASN A 390 -8.73 11.39 8.13
CA ASN A 390 -7.94 11.97 7.04
C ASN A 390 -6.44 11.60 7.11
N GLY A 391 -5.96 11.18 8.28
CA GLY A 391 -4.61 10.69 8.54
C GLY A 391 -4.50 9.16 8.59
N PHE A 392 -5.48 8.45 8.04
CA PHE A 392 -5.52 6.98 7.92
C PHE A 392 -5.70 6.21 9.24
N ALA A 393 -5.99 6.88 10.37
CA ALA A 393 -6.27 6.20 11.63
C ALA A 393 -7.65 5.51 11.57
N PHE A 394 -7.75 4.31 12.14
CA PHE A 394 -9.03 3.65 12.31
C PHE A 394 -9.95 4.46 13.23
N SER A 395 -11.18 4.64 12.79
CA SER A 395 -12.25 5.20 13.62
C SER A 395 -12.92 4.10 14.43
N SER A 396 -13.30 4.43 15.66
CA SER A 396 -14.02 3.48 16.51
C SER A 396 -15.51 3.47 16.21
N ARG A 397 -16.12 2.29 16.20
CA ARG A 397 -17.57 2.11 16.05
C ARG A 397 -18.34 2.72 17.22
N ASP A 398 -17.75 2.71 18.42
CA ASP A 398 -18.37 3.22 19.64
C ASP A 398 -17.31 3.80 20.60
N LYS A 399 -17.78 4.52 21.63
CA LYS A 399 -16.89 5.14 22.63
C LYS A 399 -16.07 4.12 23.43
N GLY A 400 -16.58 2.92 23.64
CA GLY A 400 -15.88 1.87 24.39
C GLY A 400 -14.72 1.27 23.62
N GLY A 401 -14.84 1.21 22.28
CA GLY A 401 -13.82 0.71 21.38
C GLY A 401 -12.68 1.68 21.07
N GLN A 402 -12.81 2.98 21.43
CA GLN A 402 -11.81 3.99 21.11
C GLN A 402 -10.39 3.59 21.55
N LYS A 403 -10.24 3.06 22.76
CA LYS A 403 -8.94 2.62 23.29
C LYS A 403 -8.37 1.40 22.55
N MET A 404 -9.24 0.61 21.89
CA MET A 404 -8.83 -0.61 21.17
C MET A 404 -8.22 -0.29 19.81
N VAL A 405 -8.66 0.81 19.17
CA VAL A 405 -8.23 1.18 17.82
C VAL A 405 -7.28 2.37 17.79
N TYR A 406 -7.14 3.11 18.89
CA TYR A 406 -6.26 4.27 18.97
C TYR A 406 -4.79 3.88 18.74
N GLY A 407 -4.13 4.57 17.82
CA GLY A 407 -2.75 4.27 17.43
C GLY A 407 -2.62 3.24 16.31
N LEU A 408 -3.74 2.74 15.76
CA LEU A 408 -3.74 1.84 14.60
C LEU A 408 -4.10 2.60 13.32
N PHE A 409 -3.34 2.37 12.25
CA PHE A 409 -3.49 3.06 10.97
C PHE A 409 -3.56 2.08 9.81
N ALA A 410 -4.51 2.29 8.89
CA ALA A 410 -4.63 1.52 7.66
C ALA A 410 -4.06 2.29 6.47
N PHE A 411 -2.77 2.13 6.20
CA PHE A 411 -2.09 2.74 5.06
C PHE A 411 -1.92 1.74 3.91
N ASN A 412 -3.05 1.22 3.46
CA ASN A 412 -3.16 0.19 2.45
C ASN A 412 -4.43 0.37 1.60
N TYR A 413 -4.80 -0.64 0.81
CA TYR A 413 -5.97 -0.55 -0.07
C TYR A 413 -7.29 -0.32 0.66
N SER A 414 -7.41 -0.69 1.93
CA SER A 414 -8.65 -0.47 2.70
C SER A 414 -8.97 1.00 2.94
N ALA A 415 -7.99 1.91 2.78
CA ALA A 415 -8.20 3.36 2.86
C ALA A 415 -9.00 3.95 1.68
N LEU A 416 -9.31 3.14 0.66
CA LEU A 416 -9.82 3.57 -0.63
C LEU A 416 -11.07 4.47 -0.54
N ILE A 417 -12.04 4.12 0.31
CA ILE A 417 -13.29 4.89 0.40
C ILE A 417 -13.09 6.17 1.22
N SER A 418 -12.33 6.10 2.30
CA SER A 418 -12.10 7.25 3.19
C SER A 418 -11.12 8.28 2.61
N CYS A 419 -10.05 7.81 1.93
CA CYS A 419 -8.93 8.64 1.51
C CYS A 419 -8.67 8.60 0.00
N GLY A 420 -9.54 7.96 -0.77
CA GLY A 420 -9.35 7.74 -2.21
C GLY A 420 -8.19 6.79 -2.51
N ILE A 421 -7.71 6.83 -3.74
CA ILE A 421 -6.61 5.97 -4.19
C ILE A 421 -5.23 6.39 -3.66
N SER A 422 -5.16 7.37 -2.76
CA SER A 422 -3.90 8.02 -2.35
C SER A 422 -2.90 7.06 -1.69
N ALA A 423 -3.35 6.08 -0.90
CA ALA A 423 -2.48 5.08 -0.26
C ALA A 423 -2.17 3.86 -1.14
N SER A 424 -2.92 3.65 -2.22
CA SER A 424 -2.81 2.47 -3.08
C SER A 424 -2.21 2.76 -4.46
N ALA A 425 -2.30 4.00 -4.94
CA ALA A 425 -1.71 4.44 -6.19
C ALA A 425 -0.34 5.07 -5.96
N LEU A 426 0.63 4.71 -6.79
CA LEU A 426 2.00 5.24 -6.71
C LEU A 426 2.03 6.77 -6.80
N SER A 427 1.21 7.37 -7.67
CA SER A 427 1.04 8.83 -7.80
C SER A 427 0.39 9.51 -6.60
N GLY A 428 -0.25 8.73 -5.73
CA GLY A 428 -0.93 9.24 -4.53
C GLY A 428 -0.03 9.37 -3.30
N LEU A 429 1.03 8.56 -3.22
CA LEU A 429 1.86 8.45 -2.01
C LEU A 429 2.49 9.77 -1.58
N LYS A 430 2.89 10.62 -2.52
CA LYS A 430 3.45 11.95 -2.21
C LYS A 430 2.48 12.85 -1.42
N TYR A 431 1.17 12.62 -1.53
CA TYR A 431 0.13 13.34 -0.79
C TYR A 431 -0.32 12.61 0.47
N ALA A 432 -0.33 11.28 0.41
CA ALA A 432 -0.80 10.43 1.50
C ALA A 432 0.20 10.33 2.65
N ILE A 433 1.49 10.14 2.35
CA ILE A 433 2.55 9.98 3.36
C ILE A 433 2.64 11.19 4.30
N PRO A 434 2.67 12.45 3.84
CA PRO A 434 2.69 13.59 4.73
C PRO A 434 1.49 13.67 5.68
N LYS A 435 0.29 13.30 5.21
CA LYS A 435 -0.93 13.27 6.04
C LYS A 435 -0.84 12.21 7.13
N LEU A 436 -0.42 10.99 6.77
CA LEU A 436 -0.21 9.90 7.71
C LEU A 436 0.84 10.27 8.76
N VAL A 437 2.00 10.74 8.33
CA VAL A 437 3.13 11.08 9.20
C VAL A 437 2.74 12.19 10.18
N SER A 438 2.06 13.24 9.70
CA SER A 438 1.56 14.32 10.56
C SER A 438 0.57 13.81 11.61
N GLU A 439 -0.37 12.93 11.23
CA GLU A 439 -1.33 12.34 12.18
C GLU A 439 -0.64 11.48 13.24
N VAL A 440 0.33 10.65 12.84
CA VAL A 440 1.13 9.82 13.75
C VAL A 440 1.91 10.70 14.74
N ALA A 441 2.60 11.73 14.23
CA ALA A 441 3.36 12.67 15.07
C ALA A 441 2.45 13.44 16.03
N ASN A 442 1.28 13.89 15.58
CA ASN A 442 0.27 14.55 16.41
C ASN A 442 -0.20 13.63 17.55
N GLN A 443 -0.50 12.36 17.27
CA GLN A 443 -0.90 11.41 18.29
C GLN A 443 0.23 11.15 19.30
N LEU A 444 1.48 11.03 18.85
CA LEU A 444 2.64 10.88 19.76
C LEU A 444 2.84 12.11 20.65
N PHE A 445 2.67 13.33 20.08
CA PHE A 445 2.72 14.56 20.85
C PHE A 445 1.61 14.63 21.92
N ILE A 446 0.38 14.27 21.56
CA ILE A 446 -0.76 14.23 22.47
C ILE A 446 -0.57 13.20 23.58
N ASP A 447 0.00 12.05 23.28
CA ASP A 447 0.32 11.04 24.29
C ASP A 447 1.29 11.59 25.36
N ASN A 448 2.25 12.41 24.95
CA ASN A 448 3.27 13.00 25.83
C ASN A 448 2.90 14.43 26.28
N ARG A 449 1.68 14.94 25.97
CA ARG A 449 1.33 16.36 26.17
C ARG A 449 1.55 16.88 27.59
N HIS A 450 1.30 16.05 28.59
CA HIS A 450 1.45 16.50 29.99
C HIS A 450 2.90 16.84 30.31
N GLU A 451 3.82 15.98 29.96
CA GLU A 451 5.26 16.20 30.12
C GLU A 451 5.76 17.38 29.27
N ASN A 452 5.35 17.42 27.99
CA ASN A 452 5.72 18.52 27.09
C ASN A 452 5.26 19.87 27.60
N LEU A 453 4.04 19.97 28.13
CA LEU A 453 3.52 21.21 28.71
C LEU A 453 4.22 21.58 30.02
N THR A 454 4.49 20.60 30.90
CA THR A 454 5.26 20.83 32.12
C THR A 454 6.64 21.39 31.78
N ASN A 455 7.37 20.74 30.89
CA ASN A 455 8.69 21.19 30.46
C ASN A 455 8.65 22.61 29.82
N PHE A 456 7.61 22.93 29.08
CA PHE A 456 7.41 24.28 28.50
C PHE A 456 7.18 25.33 29.58
N PHE A 457 6.34 25.05 30.58
CA PHE A 457 6.03 26.01 31.65
C PHE A 457 7.18 26.17 32.64
N ASP A 458 8.01 25.15 32.81
CA ASP A 458 9.16 25.16 33.70
C ASP A 458 10.43 25.69 33.02
N TYR A 459 10.37 25.99 31.69
CA TYR A 459 11.52 26.50 30.95
C TYR A 459 11.84 27.95 31.37
N ASP A 460 13.03 28.17 31.95
CA ASP A 460 13.47 29.43 32.49
C ASP A 460 14.88 29.86 32.02
N GLU A 461 15.41 29.22 30.98
CA GLU A 461 16.72 29.56 30.44
C GLU A 461 16.71 30.93 29.74
N PRO A 462 17.51 31.93 30.23
CA PRO A 462 17.52 33.28 29.65
C PRO A 462 18.37 33.28 28.36
N GLU A 463 17.77 33.56 27.23
CA GLU A 463 18.49 33.86 25.98
C GLU A 463 18.93 35.34 25.90
N PHE A 464 18.12 36.27 26.44
CA PHE A 464 18.44 37.66 26.44
C PHE A 464 19.27 38.03 27.69
N VAL A 465 20.54 38.36 27.48
CA VAL A 465 21.52 38.72 28.53
C VAL A 465 21.92 40.21 28.51
N GLY A 466 21.19 41.00 27.76
CA GLY A 466 21.48 42.46 27.65
C GLY A 466 21.23 43.19 28.96
N ASN A 467 22.12 44.14 29.28
CA ASN A 467 21.98 45.00 30.43
C ASN A 467 21.23 46.29 30.09
N TRP A 468 20.23 46.65 30.88
CA TRP A 468 19.52 47.93 30.79
C TRP A 468 19.39 48.55 32.18
N SER A 469 19.42 49.89 32.19
CA SER A 469 19.14 50.63 33.42
C SER A 469 17.68 51.07 33.44
N LYS A 470 16.98 50.85 34.54
CA LYS A 470 15.60 51.31 34.73
C LYS A 470 15.47 52.83 34.73
N ASP A 471 16.55 53.55 35.03
CA ASP A 471 16.51 55.02 35.22
C ASP A 471 16.70 55.84 33.94
N ASN A 472 17.17 55.24 32.81
CA ASN A 472 17.52 56.00 31.61
C ASN A 472 16.80 55.58 30.31
N ASN A 473 15.95 54.62 30.31
CA ASN A 473 15.29 54.12 29.07
C ASN A 473 16.25 53.92 27.87
N GLN A 474 17.56 53.76 28.12
CA GLN A 474 18.55 53.54 27.08
C GLN A 474 19.04 52.10 27.10
N VAL A 475 18.73 51.37 26.06
CA VAL A 475 19.31 50.04 25.78
C VAL A 475 20.76 50.24 25.38
N LYS A 476 21.72 49.82 26.18
CA LYS A 476 23.12 49.69 25.75
C LYS A 476 23.25 48.34 25.01
N THR A 477 23.38 48.43 23.70
CA THR A 477 23.81 47.27 22.90
C THR A 477 25.28 46.96 23.24
N ILE A 478 25.55 45.72 23.64
CA ILE A 478 26.91 45.19 23.81
C ILE A 478 27.48 44.82 22.44
#